data_c15d0b0aa7152972abae68406ec4a33a
#
_entry.id   c15d0b0aa7152972abae68406ec4a33a
#
_cell.length_a   1.000
_cell.length_b   1.000
_cell.length_c   1.000
_cell.angle_alpha   90.00
_cell.angle_beta   90.00
_cell.angle_gamma   90.00
#
_symmetry.space_group_name_H-M   'P 1'
#
loop_
_entity.id
_entity.type
_entity.pdbx_description
1 polymer ?
#
loop_
_entity_poly.entity_id
_entity_poly.type
_entity_poly.pdbx_seq_one_letter_code
_entity_poly.pdbx_strand_id
1 'polypeptide(L)'
;MSARHYARVLATTTLPGSTTRGIAAVALFTAVQFADGVLTMAGVARFGLAVESNPLLSASMTAVGAGVTLSVAKAIAVLLATVLHGLRCHLAIVLLTLFYVFAAVIPWASLLG
;
A
#
# COMPACT_ATOMS: atom_id res chain seq x y z
N MET A 1 -1.13 -13.97 28.61
CA MET A 1 0.14 -13.29 28.28
C MET A 1 -0.16 -11.81 28.09
N SER A 2 0.63 -10.93 28.73
CA SER A 2 0.44 -9.49 28.62
C SER A 2 0.94 -8.97 27.26
N ALA A 3 0.38 -7.85 26.79
CA ALA A 3 0.83 -7.20 25.56
C ALA A 3 2.34 -6.84 25.62
N ARG A 4 2.83 -6.41 26.80
CA ARG A 4 4.26 -6.11 27.02
C ARG A 4 5.13 -7.35 26.85
N HIS A 5 4.71 -8.49 27.39
CA HIS A 5 5.44 -9.74 27.24
C HIS A 5 5.51 -10.17 25.79
N TYR A 6 4.38 -10.08 25.08
CA TYR A 6 4.29 -10.42 23.67
C TYR A 6 5.20 -9.55 22.80
N ALA A 7 5.16 -8.23 23.03
CA ALA A 7 6.02 -7.29 22.34
C ALA A 7 7.52 -7.57 22.63
N ARG A 8 7.85 -7.93 23.87
CA ARG A 8 9.24 -8.25 24.25
C ARG A 8 9.72 -9.54 23.55
N VAL A 9 8.89 -10.56 23.50
CA VAL A 9 9.20 -11.80 22.78
C VAL A 9 9.43 -11.53 21.30
N LEU A 10 8.55 -10.77 20.66
CA LEU A 10 8.71 -10.38 19.27
C LEU A 10 10.01 -9.60 19.04
N ALA A 11 10.35 -8.70 19.93
CA ALA A 11 11.58 -7.90 19.84
C ALA A 11 12.85 -8.78 19.96
N THR A 12 12.84 -9.84 20.78
CA THR A 12 13.99 -10.69 21.01
C THR A 12 14.14 -11.79 19.96
N THR A 13 13.10 -12.13 19.22
CA THR A 13 13.15 -13.14 18.16
C THR A 13 13.63 -12.60 16.81
N THR A 14 13.93 -11.30 16.72
CA THR A 14 14.37 -10.67 15.49
C THR A 14 15.80 -11.09 15.14
N LEU A 15 15.96 -11.69 13.95
CA LEU A 15 17.27 -12.05 13.43
C LEU A 15 18.08 -10.81 13.04
N PRO A 16 19.46 -10.88 13.10
CA PRO A 16 20.29 -9.81 12.58
C PRO A 16 19.92 -9.48 11.12
N GLY A 17 19.77 -8.18 10.82
CA GLY A 17 19.38 -7.71 9.49
C GLY A 17 17.89 -7.71 9.20
N SER A 18 17.03 -8.25 10.10
CA SER A 18 15.58 -8.26 9.87
C SER A 18 14.98 -6.85 9.85
N THR A 19 15.55 -5.90 10.60
CA THR A 19 15.14 -4.49 10.55
C THR A 19 15.42 -3.90 9.18
N THR A 20 16.58 -4.18 8.58
CA THR A 20 16.93 -3.73 7.23
C THR A 20 15.96 -4.34 6.21
N ARG A 21 15.66 -5.64 6.34
CA ARG A 21 14.67 -6.30 5.47
C ARG A 21 13.28 -5.70 5.64
N GLY A 22 12.91 -5.37 6.86
CA GLY A 22 11.64 -4.72 7.16
C GLY A 22 11.54 -3.33 6.55
N ILE A 23 12.60 -2.54 6.65
CA ILE A 23 12.67 -1.23 6.00
C ILE A 23 12.59 -1.36 4.47
N ALA A 24 13.30 -2.35 3.91
CA ALA A 24 13.24 -2.62 2.48
C ALA A 24 11.82 -3.01 2.04
N ALA A 25 11.11 -3.83 2.83
CA ALA A 25 9.73 -4.21 2.55
C ALA A 25 8.79 -2.99 2.56
N VAL A 26 8.92 -2.10 3.53
CA VAL A 26 8.11 -0.87 3.60
C VAL A 26 8.47 0.06 2.44
N ALA A 27 9.75 0.21 2.10
CA ALA A 27 10.18 1.03 0.99
C ALA A 27 9.62 0.52 -0.34
N LEU A 28 9.65 -0.79 -0.57
CA LEU A 28 9.08 -1.41 -1.76
C LEU A 28 7.56 -1.23 -1.81
N PHE A 29 6.87 -1.46 -0.70
CA PHE A 29 5.43 -1.22 -0.61
C PHE A 29 5.09 0.23 -0.94
N THR A 30 5.84 1.20 -0.40
CA THR A 30 5.64 2.62 -0.65
C THR A 30 5.86 2.95 -2.13
N ALA A 31 6.90 2.40 -2.75
CA ALA A 31 7.16 2.56 -4.18
C ALA A 31 6.01 2.02 -5.03
N VAL A 32 5.47 0.85 -4.69
CA VAL A 32 4.33 0.25 -5.37
C VAL A 32 3.07 1.11 -5.19
N GLN A 33 2.84 1.66 -3.99
CA GLN A 33 1.72 2.57 -3.74
C GLN A 33 1.84 3.84 -4.59
N PHE A 34 3.04 4.39 -4.70
CA PHE A 34 3.28 5.56 -5.56
C PHE A 34 3.00 5.23 -7.03
N ALA A 35 3.51 4.11 -7.52
CA ALA A 35 3.27 3.66 -8.90
C ALA A 35 1.77 3.47 -9.16
N ASP A 36 1.05 2.79 -8.26
CA ASP A 36 -0.39 2.61 -8.38
C ASP A 36 -1.12 3.96 -8.39
N GLY A 37 -0.74 4.89 -7.53
CA GLY A 37 -1.34 6.23 -7.49
C GLY A 37 -1.16 6.98 -8.80
N VAL A 38 0.06 7.00 -9.33
CA VAL A 38 0.37 7.65 -10.62
C VAL A 38 -0.41 7.01 -11.76
N LEU A 39 -0.42 5.68 -11.83
CA LEU A 39 -1.14 4.95 -12.88
C LEU A 39 -2.65 5.17 -12.78
N THR A 40 -3.20 5.19 -11.56
CA THR A 40 -4.63 5.46 -11.35
C THR A 40 -4.99 6.88 -11.80
N MET A 41 -4.17 7.87 -11.45
CA MET A 41 -4.38 9.25 -11.92
C MET A 41 -4.37 9.34 -13.43
N ALA A 42 -3.38 8.72 -14.07
CA ALA A 42 -3.28 8.69 -15.52
C ALA A 42 -4.47 7.97 -16.17
N GLY A 43 -4.89 6.85 -15.58
CA GLY A 43 -6.03 6.07 -16.06
C GLY A 43 -7.34 6.84 -15.96
N VAL A 44 -7.59 7.46 -14.82
CA VAL A 44 -8.81 8.27 -14.60
C VAL A 44 -8.79 9.50 -15.50
N ALA A 45 -7.66 10.14 -15.68
CA ALA A 45 -7.54 11.28 -16.59
C ALA A 45 -7.83 10.91 -18.05
N ARG A 46 -7.40 9.72 -18.48
CA ARG A 46 -7.54 9.26 -19.86
C ARG A 46 -8.90 8.63 -20.16
N PHE A 47 -9.43 7.84 -19.22
CA PHE A 47 -10.63 7.01 -19.45
C PHE A 47 -11.85 7.44 -18.61
N GLY A 48 -11.68 8.35 -17.65
CA GLY A 48 -12.74 8.79 -16.75
C GLY A 48 -12.89 7.91 -15.52
N LEU A 49 -13.75 8.33 -14.60
CA LEU A 49 -13.96 7.66 -13.29
C LEU A 49 -14.57 6.27 -13.44
N ALA A 50 -15.27 5.98 -14.54
CA ALA A 50 -15.89 4.67 -14.76
C ALA A 50 -14.88 3.53 -14.84
N VAL A 51 -13.60 3.83 -15.08
CA VAL A 51 -12.52 2.84 -15.14
C VAL A 51 -12.07 2.39 -13.76
N GLU A 52 -12.32 3.20 -12.70
CA GLU A 52 -11.98 2.81 -11.34
C GLU A 52 -12.96 1.75 -10.84
N SER A 53 -12.44 0.54 -10.59
CA SER A 53 -13.26 -0.61 -10.18
C SER A 53 -13.66 -0.60 -8.71
N ASN A 54 -12.97 0.18 -7.88
CA ASN A 54 -13.30 0.28 -6.46
C ASN A 54 -14.41 1.33 -6.26
N PRO A 55 -15.63 0.92 -5.85
CA PRO A 55 -16.75 1.85 -5.73
C PRO A 55 -16.55 2.92 -4.66
N LEU A 56 -15.81 2.60 -3.58
CA LEU A 56 -15.51 3.57 -2.54
C LEU A 56 -14.57 4.66 -3.07
N LEU A 57 -13.50 4.26 -3.79
CA LEU A 57 -12.59 5.21 -4.41
C LEU A 57 -13.29 6.04 -5.48
N SER A 58 -14.09 5.42 -6.32
CA SER A 58 -14.85 6.11 -7.37
C SER A 58 -15.80 7.16 -6.78
N ALA A 59 -16.55 6.81 -5.75
CA ALA A 59 -17.45 7.74 -5.06
C ALA A 59 -16.68 8.89 -4.41
N SER A 60 -15.55 8.60 -3.76
CA SER A 60 -14.69 9.62 -3.14
C SER A 60 -14.11 10.57 -4.19
N MET A 61 -13.66 10.05 -5.33
CA MET A 61 -13.14 10.85 -6.44
C MET A 61 -14.21 11.80 -6.99
N THR A 62 -15.45 11.34 -7.07
CA THR A 62 -16.58 12.18 -7.49
C THR A 62 -16.84 13.31 -6.49
N ALA A 63 -16.74 13.01 -5.19
CA ALA A 63 -17.04 13.97 -4.13
C ALA A 63 -15.95 15.02 -3.92
N VAL A 64 -14.65 14.59 -3.89
CA VAL A 64 -13.55 15.47 -3.48
C VAL A 64 -12.40 15.51 -4.51
N GLY A 65 -12.54 14.85 -5.64
CA GLY A 65 -11.52 14.78 -6.67
C GLY A 65 -10.57 13.62 -6.53
N ALA A 66 -9.98 13.21 -7.66
CA ALA A 66 -9.09 12.06 -7.72
C ALA A 66 -7.78 12.31 -6.95
N GLY A 67 -7.21 13.50 -7.06
CA GLY A 67 -5.96 13.84 -6.38
C GLY A 67 -6.05 13.73 -4.86
N VAL A 68 -7.09 14.32 -4.26
CA VAL A 68 -7.32 14.26 -2.81
C VAL A 68 -7.61 12.83 -2.38
N THR A 69 -8.49 12.14 -3.08
CA THR A 69 -8.86 10.75 -2.78
C THR A 69 -7.64 9.83 -2.77
N LEU A 70 -6.82 9.88 -3.82
CA LEU A 70 -5.65 9.02 -3.94
C LEU A 70 -4.57 9.39 -2.92
N SER A 71 -4.35 10.68 -2.66
CA SER A 71 -3.39 11.12 -1.66
C SER A 71 -3.75 10.58 -0.28
N VAL A 72 -5.02 10.69 0.12
CA VAL A 72 -5.49 10.19 1.42
C VAL A 72 -5.41 8.66 1.47
N ALA A 73 -5.88 7.97 0.43
CA ALA A 73 -5.85 6.50 0.39
C ALA A 73 -4.42 5.96 0.47
N LYS A 74 -3.49 6.58 -0.25
CA LYS A 74 -2.08 6.15 -0.25
C LYS A 74 -1.39 6.49 1.07
N ALA A 75 -1.70 7.63 1.68
CA ALA A 75 -1.20 7.99 3.00
C ALA A 75 -1.65 6.98 4.06
N ILE A 76 -2.92 6.56 4.03
CA ILE A 76 -3.45 5.53 4.93
C ILE A 76 -2.74 4.20 4.69
N ALA A 77 -2.55 3.79 3.43
CA ALA A 77 -1.86 2.54 3.11
C ALA A 77 -0.43 2.52 3.62
N VAL A 78 0.33 3.59 3.42
CA VAL A 78 1.72 3.70 3.89
C VAL A 78 1.76 3.74 5.43
N LEU A 79 0.82 4.43 6.07
CA LEU A 79 0.72 4.45 7.53
C LEU A 79 0.47 3.03 8.07
N LEU A 80 -0.44 2.28 7.47
CA LEU A 80 -0.70 0.89 7.86
C LEU A 80 0.53 0.00 7.67
N ALA A 81 1.25 0.17 6.57
CA ALA A 81 2.51 -0.56 6.35
C ALA A 81 3.55 -0.23 7.42
N THR A 82 3.64 1.04 7.82
CA THR A 82 4.54 1.48 8.89
C THR A 82 4.15 0.85 10.22
N VAL A 83 2.86 0.78 10.54
CA VAL A 83 2.36 0.10 11.74
C VAL A 83 2.70 -1.39 11.69
N LEU A 84 2.46 -2.05 10.55
CA LEU A 84 2.80 -3.46 10.37
C LEU A 84 4.32 -3.70 10.53
N HIS A 85 5.15 -2.78 10.05
CA HIS A 85 6.59 -2.84 10.26
C HIS A 85 6.93 -2.76 11.75
N GLY A 86 6.33 -1.83 12.49
CA GLY A 86 6.49 -1.71 13.93
C GLY A 86 6.04 -2.96 14.70
N LEU A 87 5.00 -3.63 14.20
CA LEU A 87 4.50 -4.89 14.75
C LEU A 87 5.24 -6.12 14.23
N ARG A 88 6.24 -5.94 13.37
CA ARG A 88 7.05 -6.99 12.75
C ARG A 88 6.24 -7.95 11.86
N CYS A 89 5.15 -7.49 11.28
CA CYS A 89 4.30 -8.25 10.36
C CYS A 89 4.79 -8.10 8.92
N HIS A 90 6.06 -8.41 8.65
CA HIS A 90 6.68 -8.16 7.34
C HIS A 90 6.09 -9.04 6.23
N LEU A 91 5.67 -10.27 6.56
CA LEU A 91 5.00 -11.12 5.59
C LEU A 91 3.70 -10.47 5.09
N ALA A 92 2.94 -9.84 5.99
CA ALA A 92 1.74 -9.11 5.60
C ALA A 92 2.06 -7.97 4.64
N ILE A 93 3.15 -7.23 4.88
CA ILE A 93 3.60 -6.15 3.98
C ILE A 93 3.96 -6.72 2.60
N VAL A 94 4.71 -7.81 2.56
CA VAL A 94 5.09 -8.46 1.29
C VAL A 94 3.85 -8.94 0.54
N LEU A 95 2.89 -9.58 1.21
CA LEU A 95 1.66 -10.04 0.59
C LEU A 95 0.82 -8.89 0.05
N LEU A 96 0.72 -7.79 0.79
CA LEU A 96 0.04 -6.57 0.32
C LEU A 96 0.74 -5.96 -0.90
N THR A 97 2.08 -5.95 -0.90
CA THR A 97 2.85 -5.47 -2.04
C THR A 97 2.53 -6.28 -3.29
N LEU A 98 2.56 -7.61 -3.18
CA LEU A 98 2.23 -8.50 -4.29
C LEU A 98 0.79 -8.30 -4.75
N PHE A 99 -0.14 -8.14 -3.82
CA PHE A 99 -1.53 -7.87 -4.15
C PHE A 99 -1.67 -6.61 -5.01
N TYR A 100 -1.03 -5.50 -4.60
CA TYR A 100 -1.09 -4.25 -5.38
C TYR A 100 -0.42 -4.38 -6.74
N VAL A 101 0.71 -5.10 -6.84
CA VAL A 101 1.37 -5.33 -8.12
C VAL A 101 0.44 -6.05 -9.10
N PHE A 102 -0.18 -7.16 -8.67
CA PHE A 102 -1.00 -7.98 -9.54
C PHE A 102 -2.42 -7.43 -9.75
N ALA A 103 -3.00 -6.77 -8.73
CA ALA A 103 -4.38 -6.31 -8.80
C ALA A 103 -4.53 -4.88 -9.32
N ALA A 104 -3.47 -4.08 -9.27
CA ALA A 104 -3.55 -2.67 -9.64
C ALA A 104 -2.45 -2.25 -10.62
N VAL A 105 -1.18 -2.41 -10.27
CA VAL A 105 -0.07 -1.89 -11.10
C VAL A 105 -0.04 -2.55 -12.48
N ILE A 106 -0.07 -3.87 -12.54
CA ILE A 106 -0.07 -4.61 -13.83
C ILE A 106 -1.33 -4.30 -14.64
N PRO A 107 -2.56 -4.36 -14.09
CA PRO A 107 -3.76 -4.00 -14.84
C PRO A 107 -3.73 -2.57 -15.38
N TRP A 108 -3.35 -1.59 -14.58
CA TRP A 108 -3.24 -0.19 -15.04
C TRP A 108 -2.18 -0.02 -16.12
N ALA A 109 -1.00 -0.62 -15.91
CA ALA A 109 0.07 -0.55 -16.90
C ALA A 109 -0.36 -1.18 -18.23
N SER A 110 -1.07 -2.30 -18.18
CA SER A 110 -1.61 -2.97 -19.37
C SER A 110 -2.65 -2.12 -20.09
N LEU A 111 -3.51 -1.43 -19.33
CA LEU A 111 -4.56 -0.57 -19.90
C LEU A 111 -3.96 0.69 -20.54
N LEU A 112 -2.92 1.26 -19.93
CA LEU A 112 -2.27 2.49 -20.39
C LEU A 112 -1.21 2.26 -21.47
N GLY A 113 -0.63 1.06 -21.47
CA GLY A 113 0.41 0.67 -22.43
C GLY A 113 -0.13 0.18 -23.76
#